data_841392e88c84342db8d9ce42271ef4a3
#
_entry.id   841392e88c84342db8d9ce42271ef4a3
#
_cell.length_a   1.000
_cell.length_b   1.000
_cell.length_c   1.000
_cell.angle_alpha   90.00
_cell.angle_beta   90.00
_cell.angle_gamma   90.00
#
_symmetry.space_group_name_H-M   'P 1'
#
loop_
_entity.id
_entity.type
_entity.pdbx_description
1 polymer ?
#
loop_
_entity_poly.entity_id
_entity_poly.type
_entity_poly.pdbx_seq_one_letter_code
_entity_poly.pdbx_strand_id
1 'polypeptide(L)'
;MKSESMLFVSPVVPSLTGNGLAMRAARTLFAFSRRYRVTLLVLARYGSPAGFSVPSDLGAVCESAFVVPIFARQQSGGLPGERKVRHALADEHFDIVHIFRLDTVRHAKRWIPGVVSEFWLDLDDVESVTHRGIAELHRTLGDEQNAAIEFGLASLNELAEIDALRTFDRVFLASPLDIERLPLFGPARMEVLPNVLPIPGPIQVGSETGPFTFLFVGTLGYFPNWEGISWLIRDVWPIVCQRANRPVEFHIVGNGASRELNWCAMEPGVRLIGPVENVKGAYENANAIVVPLRAGGGTRIKVIEAFGFCRPVITTSIGVEGIDAIPDREVIVADDADSFADGMLRLIDDARLRDILVSNAYQLALDRYTENQLEAIVQHL
;
A
#
# COMPACT_ATOMS: atom_id res chain seq x y z
N MET A 1 -4.65 -24.62 21.47
CA MET A 1 -5.02 -23.39 22.21
C MET A 1 -3.96 -22.37 21.90
N LYS A 2 -4.33 -21.15 21.50
CA LYS A 2 -3.40 -20.03 21.33
C LYS A 2 -2.79 -19.71 22.70
N SER A 3 -1.48 -19.83 22.84
CA SER A 3 -0.83 -19.68 24.15
C SER A 3 -0.39 -18.23 24.40
N GLU A 4 0.07 -17.53 23.38
CA GLU A 4 0.67 -16.19 23.50
C GLU A 4 -0.33 -15.09 23.19
N SER A 5 -0.22 -13.98 23.93
CA SER A 5 -1.06 -12.79 23.83
C SER A 5 -0.32 -11.69 23.08
N MET A 6 -1.05 -10.97 22.21
CA MET A 6 -0.50 -9.90 21.39
C MET A 6 -1.34 -8.63 21.50
N LEU A 7 -0.70 -7.49 21.78
CA LEU A 7 -1.27 -6.17 21.56
C LEU A 7 -0.91 -5.69 20.15
N PHE A 8 -1.90 -5.64 19.25
CA PHE A 8 -1.72 -5.10 17.89
C PHE A 8 -2.11 -3.63 17.87
N VAL A 9 -1.14 -2.75 17.64
CA VAL A 9 -1.33 -1.30 17.62
C VAL A 9 -1.32 -0.79 16.18
N SER A 10 -2.41 -0.17 15.73
CA SER A 10 -2.58 0.33 14.36
C SER A 10 -2.88 1.83 14.33
N PRO A 11 -2.33 2.63 13.39
CA PRO A 11 -2.67 4.04 13.20
C PRO A 11 -4.00 4.25 12.47
N VAL A 12 -4.58 3.19 11.92
CA VAL A 12 -5.83 3.21 11.14
C VAL A 12 -6.75 2.09 11.60
N VAL A 13 -8.05 2.27 11.42
CA VAL A 13 -9.00 1.15 11.56
C VAL A 13 -8.70 0.15 10.44
N PRO A 14 -8.33 -1.10 10.78
CA PRO A 14 -8.08 -2.11 9.75
C PRO A 14 -9.35 -2.34 8.91
N SER A 15 -9.17 -2.60 7.61
CA SER A 15 -10.28 -2.87 6.68
C SER A 15 -9.81 -3.77 5.54
N LEU A 16 -10.64 -4.71 5.13
CA LEU A 16 -10.33 -5.60 3.99
C LEU A 16 -10.45 -4.89 2.63
N THR A 17 -11.02 -3.70 2.61
CA THR A 17 -11.22 -2.87 1.42
C THR A 17 -10.76 -1.44 1.69
N GLY A 18 -10.56 -0.65 0.64
CA GLY A 18 -10.21 0.77 0.73
C GLY A 18 -8.75 1.05 0.41
N ASN A 19 -8.03 1.74 1.28
CA ASN A 19 -6.62 2.07 1.03
C ASN A 19 -5.67 0.95 1.47
N GLY A 20 -4.50 0.88 0.84
CA GLY A 20 -3.51 -0.18 1.09
C GLY A 20 -3.08 -0.31 2.55
N LEU A 21 -2.96 0.81 3.28
CA LEU A 21 -2.57 0.80 4.69
C LEU A 21 -3.60 0.06 5.57
N ALA A 22 -4.90 0.37 5.38
CA ALA A 22 -5.97 -0.30 6.12
C ALA A 22 -6.10 -1.78 5.74
N MET A 23 -5.88 -2.09 4.45
CA MET A 23 -5.91 -3.47 3.94
C MET A 23 -4.76 -4.31 4.51
N ARG A 24 -3.53 -3.76 4.55
CA ARG A 24 -2.39 -4.44 5.17
C ARG A 24 -2.67 -4.69 6.65
N ALA A 25 -3.09 -3.66 7.40
CA ALA A 25 -3.40 -3.78 8.81
C ALA A 25 -4.42 -4.90 9.09
N ALA A 26 -5.49 -5.00 8.27
CA ALA A 26 -6.51 -6.03 8.43
C ALA A 26 -5.95 -7.44 8.17
N ARG A 27 -5.22 -7.64 7.06
CA ARG A 27 -4.70 -8.95 6.69
C ARG A 27 -3.64 -9.46 7.65
N THR A 28 -2.75 -8.58 8.09
CA THR A 28 -1.76 -8.89 9.12
C THR A 28 -2.45 -9.26 10.44
N LEU A 29 -3.46 -8.49 10.85
CA LEU A 29 -4.27 -8.79 12.04
C LEU A 29 -4.95 -10.17 11.93
N PHE A 30 -5.57 -10.48 10.79
CA PHE A 30 -6.18 -11.80 10.56
C PHE A 30 -5.15 -12.92 10.64
N ALA A 31 -4.00 -12.78 10.00
CA ALA A 31 -2.94 -13.78 10.04
C ALA A 31 -2.43 -14.01 11.47
N PHE A 32 -2.14 -12.94 12.23
CA PHE A 32 -1.74 -13.05 13.62
C PHE A 32 -2.84 -13.65 14.50
N SER A 33 -4.10 -13.32 14.25
CA SER A 33 -5.21 -13.89 15.02
C SER A 33 -5.35 -15.41 14.90
N ARG A 34 -4.75 -16.04 13.87
CA ARG A 34 -4.72 -17.51 13.75
C ARG A 34 -3.79 -18.17 14.77
N ARG A 35 -2.73 -17.46 15.18
CA ARG A 35 -1.70 -17.97 16.08
C ARG A 35 -1.80 -17.37 17.50
N TYR A 36 -2.04 -16.09 17.61
CA TYR A 36 -2.02 -15.33 18.87
C TYR A 36 -3.44 -14.97 19.35
N ARG A 37 -3.58 -14.73 20.65
CA ARG A 37 -4.73 -14.06 21.25
C ARG A 37 -4.53 -12.55 21.09
N VAL A 38 -5.26 -11.92 20.20
CA VAL A 38 -4.99 -10.53 19.80
C VAL A 38 -5.93 -9.56 20.47
N THR A 39 -5.37 -8.53 21.12
CA THR A 39 -6.07 -7.30 21.50
C THR A 39 -5.70 -6.22 20.50
N LEU A 40 -6.70 -5.63 19.84
CA LEU A 40 -6.51 -4.55 18.87
C LEU A 40 -6.60 -3.18 19.55
N LEU A 41 -5.57 -2.34 19.36
CA LEU A 41 -5.60 -0.92 19.73
C LEU A 41 -5.42 -0.05 18.49
N VAL A 42 -6.47 0.65 18.07
CA VAL A 42 -6.41 1.62 16.99
C VAL A 42 -6.13 3.01 17.55
N LEU A 43 -4.99 3.58 17.20
CA LEU A 43 -4.62 4.97 17.49
C LEU A 43 -4.98 5.84 16.27
N ALA A 44 -6.27 6.16 16.11
CA ALA A 44 -6.79 6.80 14.91
C ALA A 44 -6.30 8.24 14.77
N ARG A 45 -5.59 8.52 13.67
CA ARG A 45 -5.04 9.85 13.36
C ARG A 45 -5.98 10.74 12.56
N TYR A 46 -6.82 10.13 11.73
CA TYR A 46 -7.66 10.80 10.74
C TYR A 46 -9.10 10.35 10.86
N GLY A 47 -10.03 11.26 10.63
CA GLY A 47 -11.46 10.98 10.60
C GLY A 47 -12.26 11.60 11.76
N SER A 48 -13.58 11.54 11.68
CA SER A 48 -14.47 12.04 12.73
C SER A 48 -14.58 11.04 13.89
N PRO A 49 -14.54 11.48 15.16
CA PRO A 49 -14.71 10.58 16.33
C PRO A 49 -16.02 9.77 16.32
N ALA A 50 -17.04 10.27 15.63
CA ALA A 50 -18.35 9.62 15.55
C ALA A 50 -18.41 8.40 14.59
N GLY A 51 -17.36 8.17 13.79
CA GLY A 51 -17.33 7.10 12.76
C GLY A 51 -16.36 5.95 13.03
N PHE A 52 -15.70 5.92 14.18
CA PHE A 52 -14.72 4.86 14.47
C PHE A 52 -15.36 3.67 15.18
N SER A 53 -15.85 2.74 14.40
CA SER A 53 -16.17 1.38 14.91
C SER A 53 -15.23 0.38 14.25
N VAL A 54 -14.74 -0.57 15.01
CA VAL A 54 -14.03 -1.73 14.46
C VAL A 54 -15.06 -2.56 13.69
N PRO A 55 -14.82 -2.91 12.40
CA PRO A 55 -15.70 -3.80 11.67
C PRO A 55 -15.96 -5.10 12.44
N SER A 56 -17.19 -5.63 12.34
CA SER A 56 -17.62 -6.77 13.14
C SER A 56 -16.81 -8.04 12.88
N ASP A 57 -16.37 -8.26 11.66
CA ASP A 57 -15.52 -9.37 11.24
C ASP A 57 -14.12 -9.30 11.90
N LEU A 58 -13.55 -8.10 12.00
CA LEU A 58 -12.29 -7.87 12.71
C LEU A 58 -12.46 -7.96 14.22
N GLY A 59 -13.56 -7.43 14.76
CA GLY A 59 -13.89 -7.56 16.18
C GLY A 59 -14.08 -9.02 16.61
N ALA A 60 -14.56 -9.88 15.71
CA ALA A 60 -14.78 -11.30 16.00
C ALA A 60 -13.48 -12.12 16.12
N VAL A 61 -12.36 -11.65 15.56
CA VAL A 61 -11.06 -12.34 15.63
C VAL A 61 -10.15 -11.83 16.74
N CYS A 62 -10.52 -10.72 17.39
CA CYS A 62 -9.83 -10.14 18.53
C CYS A 62 -10.51 -10.50 19.85
N GLU A 63 -9.73 -10.67 20.92
CA GLU A 63 -10.28 -10.80 22.29
C GLU A 63 -10.90 -9.48 22.76
N SER A 64 -10.27 -8.38 22.40
CA SER A 64 -10.75 -7.00 22.64
C SER A 64 -10.32 -6.07 21.54
N ALA A 65 -11.09 -5.02 21.30
CA ALA A 65 -10.75 -4.01 20.32
C ALA A 65 -11.09 -2.60 20.84
N PHE A 66 -10.11 -1.71 20.76
CA PHE A 66 -10.20 -0.34 21.25
C PHE A 66 -9.85 0.63 20.15
N VAL A 67 -10.59 1.75 20.07
CA VAL A 67 -10.27 2.84 19.15
C VAL A 67 -10.10 4.12 19.98
N VAL A 68 -8.95 4.77 19.80
CA VAL A 68 -8.61 6.01 20.47
C VAL A 68 -8.22 7.04 19.40
N PRO A 69 -8.95 8.15 19.30
CA PRO A 69 -8.54 9.24 18.43
C PRO A 69 -7.34 9.99 19.04
N ILE A 70 -6.25 10.12 18.27
CA ILE A 70 -5.04 10.87 18.68
C ILE A 70 -4.97 12.22 17.98
N PHE A 71 -6.02 13.03 18.08
CA PHE A 71 -6.00 14.36 17.48
C PHE A 71 -5.06 15.32 18.22
N ALA A 72 -4.31 16.08 17.43
CA ALA A 72 -3.48 17.16 17.90
C ALA A 72 -4.34 18.25 18.57
N ARG A 73 -4.27 18.30 19.83
CA ARG A 73 -4.38 19.30 20.89
C ARG A 73 -4.96 18.63 22.12
N GLN A 74 -4.06 18.21 22.96
CA GLN A 74 -4.37 17.85 24.34
C GLN A 74 -5.06 19.05 25.01
N GLN A 75 -6.38 19.00 25.10
CA GLN A 75 -7.04 19.66 26.22
C GLN A 75 -6.61 18.88 27.48
N SER A 76 -6.07 19.58 28.44
CA SER A 76 -5.64 19.05 29.72
C SER A 76 -6.80 18.31 30.41
N GLY A 77 -6.85 16.97 30.26
CA GLY A 77 -7.90 16.15 30.87
C GLY A 77 -8.14 14.80 30.20
N GLY A 78 -7.64 14.54 28.99
CA GLY A 78 -7.88 13.30 28.22
C GLY A 78 -9.37 13.11 27.85
N LEU A 79 -9.66 12.47 26.74
CA LEU A 79 -11.04 12.10 26.38
C LEU A 79 -11.55 11.04 27.36
N PRO A 80 -12.84 11.06 27.74
CA PRO A 80 -13.41 10.07 28.68
C PRO A 80 -13.13 8.62 28.30
N GLY A 81 -13.03 8.30 26.98
CA GLY A 81 -12.70 6.99 26.46
C GLY A 81 -11.24 6.58 26.71
N GLU A 82 -10.29 7.52 26.75
CA GLU A 82 -8.87 7.22 26.97
C GLU A 82 -8.61 6.56 28.33
N ARG A 83 -9.27 7.06 29.38
CA ARG A 83 -9.12 6.50 30.74
C ARG A 83 -9.62 5.07 30.82
N LYS A 84 -10.75 4.77 30.17
CA LYS A 84 -11.31 3.43 30.12
C LYS A 84 -10.38 2.45 29.40
N VAL A 85 -9.83 2.83 28.26
CA VAL A 85 -8.88 2.01 27.49
C VAL A 85 -7.59 1.79 28.28
N ARG A 86 -7.02 2.84 28.90
CA ARG A 86 -5.82 2.70 29.75
C ARG A 86 -6.06 1.75 30.92
N HIS A 87 -7.21 1.86 31.58
CA HIS A 87 -7.55 0.97 32.69
C HIS A 87 -7.69 -0.49 32.21
N ALA A 88 -8.35 -0.69 31.07
CA ALA A 88 -8.51 -2.02 30.48
C ALA A 88 -7.17 -2.66 30.07
N LEU A 89 -6.21 -1.87 29.59
CA LEU A 89 -4.88 -2.36 29.18
C LEU A 89 -3.88 -2.45 30.35
N ALA A 90 -4.07 -1.69 31.46
CA ALA A 90 -3.10 -1.62 32.55
C ALA A 90 -2.96 -2.94 33.32
N ASP A 91 -4.05 -3.73 33.42
CA ASP A 91 -4.09 -5.00 34.12
C ASP A 91 -3.80 -6.21 33.19
N GLU A 92 -3.63 -5.95 31.89
CA GLU A 92 -3.33 -6.99 30.91
C GLU A 92 -1.82 -7.24 30.81
N HIS A 93 -1.46 -8.49 30.57
CA HIS A 93 -0.12 -8.90 30.22
C HIS A 93 -0.09 -9.31 28.74
N PHE A 94 0.87 -8.78 28.00
CA PHE A 94 1.09 -9.16 26.62
C PHE A 94 2.48 -9.77 26.45
N ASP A 95 2.53 -10.94 25.81
CA ASP A 95 3.79 -11.56 25.42
C ASP A 95 4.45 -10.75 24.31
N ILE A 96 3.65 -10.22 23.38
CA ILE A 96 4.10 -9.47 22.21
C ILE A 96 3.34 -8.15 22.09
N VAL A 97 4.07 -7.06 21.81
CA VAL A 97 3.48 -5.80 21.34
C VAL A 97 3.91 -5.58 19.90
N HIS A 98 2.95 -5.69 18.98
CA HIS A 98 3.15 -5.42 17.56
C HIS A 98 2.65 -4.01 17.23
N ILE A 99 3.54 -3.15 16.73
CA ILE A 99 3.22 -1.78 16.32
C ILE A 99 3.29 -1.70 14.80
N PHE A 100 2.19 -1.27 14.18
CA PHE A 100 2.13 -1.05 12.75
C PHE A 100 2.45 0.41 12.42
N ARG A 101 3.41 0.64 11.54
CA ARG A 101 4.01 1.89 11.06
C ARG A 101 4.89 2.60 12.08
N LEU A 102 6.03 3.07 11.58
CA LEU A 102 7.09 3.73 12.36
C LEU A 102 6.57 4.92 13.17
N ASP A 103 5.78 5.76 12.55
CA ASP A 103 5.25 6.97 13.14
C ASP A 103 4.22 6.70 14.27
N THR A 104 3.69 5.46 14.35
CA THR A 104 2.81 5.02 15.43
C THR A 104 3.58 4.79 16.74
N VAL A 105 4.86 4.46 16.69
CA VAL A 105 5.69 4.10 17.84
C VAL A 105 5.63 5.16 18.95
N ARG A 106 5.82 6.45 18.60
CA ARG A 106 5.78 7.56 19.57
C ARG A 106 4.44 7.70 20.30
N HIS A 107 3.36 7.30 19.65
CA HIS A 107 2.00 7.38 20.20
C HIS A 107 1.64 6.13 21.00
N ALA A 108 2.20 4.96 20.63
CA ALA A 108 1.96 3.69 21.27
C ALA A 108 2.54 3.60 22.69
N LYS A 109 3.74 4.16 22.93
CA LYS A 109 4.49 4.05 24.20
C LYS A 109 3.63 4.27 25.47
N ARG A 110 2.69 5.19 25.44
CA ARG A 110 1.84 5.51 26.60
C ARG A 110 0.72 4.49 26.89
N TRP A 111 0.48 3.57 25.96
CA TRP A 111 -0.59 2.57 26.02
C TRP A 111 -0.08 1.18 26.35
N ILE A 112 1.23 0.98 26.26
CA ILE A 112 1.88 -0.30 26.49
C ILE A 112 1.96 -0.57 27.99
N PRO A 113 1.47 -1.71 28.50
CA PRO A 113 1.60 -2.09 29.90
C PRO A 113 3.08 -2.35 30.27
N GLY A 114 3.35 -2.37 31.57
CA GLY A 114 4.73 -2.31 32.08
C GLY A 114 5.60 -3.55 31.83
N VAL A 115 5.05 -4.70 31.44
CA VAL A 115 5.81 -5.95 31.20
C VAL A 115 5.39 -6.54 29.87
N VAL A 116 6.33 -6.57 28.93
CA VAL A 116 6.19 -7.15 27.59
C VAL A 116 7.45 -7.96 27.28
N SER A 117 7.29 -9.14 26.68
CA SER A 117 8.42 -10.02 26.39
C SER A 117 9.12 -9.65 25.08
N GLU A 118 8.35 -9.33 24.03
CA GLU A 118 8.89 -8.94 22.72
C GLU A 118 8.18 -7.72 22.14
N PHE A 119 8.94 -6.85 21.50
CA PHE A 119 8.46 -5.70 20.74
C PHE A 119 8.68 -5.91 19.25
N TRP A 120 7.62 -5.89 18.50
CA TRP A 120 7.62 -6.05 17.05
C TRP A 120 7.17 -4.77 16.36
N LEU A 121 7.85 -4.40 15.28
CA LEU A 121 7.50 -3.26 14.45
C LEU A 121 7.26 -3.71 13.01
N ASP A 122 6.10 -3.39 12.45
CA ASP A 122 5.86 -3.50 11.02
C ASP A 122 6.06 -2.14 10.38
N LEU A 123 7.18 -1.96 9.69
CA LEU A 123 7.48 -0.75 8.93
C LEU A 123 6.61 -0.65 7.68
N ASP A 124 6.24 -1.80 7.07
CA ASP A 124 5.65 -1.90 5.73
C ASP A 124 6.66 -1.52 4.64
N ASP A 125 7.11 -0.27 4.60
CA ASP A 125 8.14 0.26 3.70
C ASP A 125 9.22 1.05 4.45
N VAL A 126 10.30 1.39 3.77
CA VAL A 126 11.36 2.26 4.28
C VAL A 126 11.00 3.71 3.96
N GLU A 127 10.39 4.41 4.94
CA GLU A 127 9.88 5.78 4.76
C GLU A 127 10.98 6.78 4.37
N SER A 128 12.20 6.60 4.89
CA SER A 128 13.34 7.45 4.53
C SER A 128 13.67 7.38 3.04
N VAL A 129 13.63 6.19 2.45
CA VAL A 129 13.85 5.97 1.01
C VAL A 129 12.69 6.55 0.20
N THR A 130 11.46 6.33 0.64
CA THR A 130 10.24 6.87 0.02
C THR A 130 10.30 8.40 -0.07
N HIS A 131 10.56 9.08 1.05
CA HIS A 131 10.67 10.55 1.09
C HIS A 131 11.85 11.06 0.27
N ARG A 132 12.99 10.36 0.25
CA ARG A 132 14.13 10.72 -0.58
C ARG A 132 13.77 10.64 -2.07
N GLY A 133 13.10 9.59 -2.53
CA GLY A 133 12.63 9.46 -3.92
C GLY A 133 11.63 10.55 -4.31
N ILE A 134 10.71 10.92 -3.39
CA ILE A 134 9.77 12.03 -3.60
C ILE A 134 10.51 13.36 -3.70
N ALA A 135 11.50 13.59 -2.83
CA ALA A 135 12.33 14.81 -2.85
C ALA A 135 13.08 14.97 -4.17
N GLU A 136 13.72 13.90 -4.65
CA GLU A 136 14.41 13.90 -5.93
C GLU A 136 13.46 14.22 -7.10
N LEU A 137 12.25 13.67 -7.07
CA LEU A 137 11.25 13.96 -8.09
C LEU A 137 10.81 15.43 -8.03
N HIS A 138 10.54 16.01 -6.86
CA HIS A 138 10.26 17.45 -6.71
C HIS A 138 11.39 18.29 -7.28
N ARG A 139 12.64 17.92 -7.00
CA ARG A 139 13.82 18.65 -7.53
C ARG A 139 13.88 18.59 -9.04
N THR A 140 13.62 17.44 -9.66
CA THR A 140 13.58 17.32 -11.14
C THR A 140 12.47 18.16 -11.78
N LEU A 141 11.39 18.40 -11.02
CA LEU A 141 10.27 19.26 -11.43
C LEU A 141 10.50 20.75 -11.14
N GLY A 142 11.65 21.12 -10.56
CA GLY A 142 12.00 22.48 -10.19
C GLY A 142 11.31 22.99 -8.91
N ASP A 143 10.73 22.10 -8.13
CA ASP A 143 10.04 22.41 -6.85
C ASP A 143 11.00 22.22 -5.66
N GLU A 144 11.97 23.12 -5.55
CA GLU A 144 13.02 23.09 -4.53
C GLU A 144 12.45 23.19 -3.09
N GLN A 145 11.31 23.85 -2.92
CA GLN A 145 10.70 24.02 -1.59
C GLN A 145 10.18 22.68 -1.07
N ASN A 146 9.38 21.96 -1.85
CA ASN A 146 8.87 20.66 -1.45
C ASN A 146 10.00 19.62 -1.42
N ALA A 147 10.98 19.69 -2.33
CA ALA A 147 12.16 18.84 -2.27
C ALA A 147 12.90 18.97 -0.92
N ALA A 148 13.12 20.19 -0.42
CA ALA A 148 13.79 20.40 0.86
C ALA A 148 12.97 19.85 2.05
N ILE A 149 11.65 19.99 2.02
CA ILE A 149 10.75 19.42 3.04
C ILE A 149 10.88 17.88 3.06
N GLU A 150 10.80 17.25 1.89
CA GLU A 150 10.86 15.80 1.76
C GLU A 150 12.25 15.24 2.14
N PHE A 151 13.35 15.91 1.81
CA PHE A 151 14.68 15.54 2.30
C PHE A 151 14.79 15.64 3.83
N GLY A 152 14.17 16.67 4.44
CA GLY A 152 14.08 16.78 5.89
C GLY A 152 13.31 15.61 6.52
N LEU A 153 12.19 15.21 5.93
CA LEU A 153 11.42 14.05 6.38
C LEU A 153 12.20 12.74 6.18
N ALA A 154 12.90 12.58 5.05
CA ALA A 154 13.77 11.44 4.81
C ALA A 154 14.81 11.26 5.92
N SER A 155 15.49 12.35 6.28
CA SER A 155 16.52 12.32 7.36
C SER A 155 15.93 11.99 8.73
N LEU A 156 14.75 12.53 9.05
CA LEU A 156 14.07 12.23 10.32
C LEU A 156 13.63 10.77 10.40
N ASN A 157 13.08 10.23 9.30
CA ASN A 157 12.67 8.84 9.25
C ASN A 157 13.87 7.88 9.31
N GLU A 158 14.99 8.19 8.64
CA GLU A 158 16.22 7.40 8.71
C GLU A 158 16.73 7.26 10.15
N LEU A 159 16.73 8.34 10.92
CA LEU A 159 17.09 8.29 12.33
C LEU A 159 16.13 7.43 13.15
N ALA A 160 14.84 7.53 12.88
CA ALA A 160 13.82 6.76 13.58
C ALA A 160 13.86 5.26 13.19
N GLU A 161 14.16 4.93 11.94
CA GLU A 161 14.39 3.58 11.45
C GLU A 161 15.61 2.93 12.13
N ILE A 162 16.72 3.67 12.23
CA ILE A 162 17.92 3.22 12.96
C ILE A 162 17.61 2.98 14.45
N ASP A 163 16.85 3.86 15.10
CA ASP A 163 16.45 3.68 16.50
C ASP A 163 15.54 2.44 16.65
N ALA A 164 14.64 2.23 15.71
CA ALA A 164 13.77 1.04 15.68
C ALA A 164 14.57 -0.26 15.59
N LEU A 165 15.59 -0.34 14.72
CA LEU A 165 16.45 -1.52 14.59
C LEU A 165 17.27 -1.83 15.88
N ARG A 166 17.41 -0.84 16.77
CA ARG A 166 18.10 -1.01 18.07
C ARG A 166 17.16 -1.38 19.20
N THR A 167 15.88 -1.04 19.08
CA THR A 167 14.93 -1.09 20.20
C THR A 167 13.88 -2.18 20.06
N PHE A 168 13.61 -2.65 18.83
CA PHE A 168 12.65 -3.72 18.57
C PHE A 168 13.36 -5.07 18.42
N ASP A 169 12.69 -6.15 18.82
CA ASP A 169 13.19 -7.51 18.68
C ASP A 169 13.01 -8.01 17.25
N ARG A 170 11.89 -7.62 16.60
CA ARG A 170 11.61 -7.93 15.21
C ARG A 170 11.12 -6.70 14.45
N VAL A 171 11.57 -6.58 13.21
CA VAL A 171 11.15 -5.53 12.27
C VAL A 171 10.68 -6.18 10.97
N PHE A 172 9.44 -5.91 10.60
CA PHE A 172 8.83 -6.46 9.38
C PHE A 172 8.78 -5.43 8.27
N LEU A 173 9.05 -5.89 7.06
CA LEU A 173 8.99 -5.12 5.83
C LEU A 173 8.20 -5.88 4.76
N ALA A 174 7.67 -5.17 3.77
CA ALA A 174 6.82 -5.79 2.75
C ALA A 174 7.61 -6.58 1.71
N SER A 175 8.91 -6.33 1.54
CA SER A 175 9.74 -7.00 0.53
C SER A 175 11.19 -7.21 0.97
N PRO A 176 11.92 -8.15 0.35
CA PRO A 176 13.35 -8.30 0.56
C PRO A 176 14.15 -7.04 0.18
N LEU A 177 13.71 -6.33 -0.87
CA LEU A 177 14.33 -5.08 -1.31
C LEU A 177 14.31 -4.01 -0.21
N ASP A 178 13.22 -3.94 0.57
CA ASP A 178 13.13 -2.99 1.68
C ASP A 178 14.10 -3.35 2.81
N ILE A 179 14.35 -4.64 3.05
CA ILE A 179 15.37 -5.09 4.01
C ILE A 179 16.77 -4.64 3.56
N GLU A 180 17.10 -4.78 2.27
CA GLU A 180 18.39 -4.37 1.72
C GLU A 180 18.64 -2.85 1.80
N ARG A 181 17.57 -2.06 1.85
CA ARG A 181 17.61 -0.59 1.97
C ARG A 181 17.86 -0.09 3.38
N LEU A 182 17.63 -0.94 4.38
CA LEU A 182 17.89 -0.59 5.76
C LEU A 182 19.35 -0.87 6.14
N PRO A 183 19.96 -0.04 7.00
CA PRO A 183 21.29 -0.33 7.50
C PRO A 183 21.27 -1.58 8.39
N LEU A 184 22.28 -2.44 8.26
CA LEU A 184 22.45 -3.64 9.08
C LEU A 184 22.95 -3.25 10.50
N PHE A 185 22.16 -2.50 11.24
CA PHE A 185 22.48 -2.04 12.58
C PHE A 185 21.46 -2.55 13.62
N GLY A 186 21.96 -3.14 14.70
CA GLY A 186 21.15 -3.50 15.86
C GLY A 186 20.82 -4.98 15.96
N PRO A 187 20.18 -5.38 17.07
CA PRO A 187 19.80 -6.76 17.35
C PRO A 187 18.50 -7.20 16.66
N ALA A 188 17.73 -6.28 16.09
CA ALA A 188 16.44 -6.60 15.49
C ALA A 188 16.55 -7.64 14.38
N ARG A 189 15.69 -8.66 14.44
CA ARG A 189 15.50 -9.59 13.32
C ARG A 189 14.64 -8.91 12.27
N MET A 190 15.18 -8.73 11.08
CA MET A 190 14.41 -8.20 9.94
C MET A 190 13.78 -9.37 9.15
N GLU A 191 12.49 -9.30 8.94
CA GLU A 191 11.72 -10.36 8.30
C GLU A 191 10.76 -9.78 7.27
N VAL A 192 10.50 -10.54 6.20
CA VAL A 192 9.52 -10.13 5.18
C VAL A 192 8.13 -10.56 5.61
N LEU A 193 7.23 -9.59 5.69
CA LEU A 193 5.80 -9.78 5.85
C LEU A 193 5.11 -9.16 4.63
N PRO A 194 4.85 -9.94 3.57
CA PRO A 194 4.43 -9.39 2.28
C PRO A 194 3.02 -8.79 2.33
N ASN A 195 2.76 -7.84 1.45
CA ASN A 195 1.40 -7.42 1.16
C ASN A 195 0.68 -8.54 0.41
N VAL A 196 -0.49 -8.94 0.90
CA VAL A 196 -1.27 -10.03 0.32
C VAL A 196 -2.70 -9.59 0.02
N LEU A 197 -3.32 -10.25 -0.94
CA LEU A 197 -4.68 -9.97 -1.36
C LEU A 197 -5.46 -11.27 -1.59
N PRO A 198 -6.80 -11.24 -1.51
CA PRO A 198 -7.61 -12.31 -2.07
C PRO A 198 -7.42 -12.27 -3.59
N ILE A 199 -6.88 -13.33 -4.13
CA ILE A 199 -6.72 -13.47 -5.57
C ILE A 199 -8.04 -14.02 -6.13
N PRO A 200 -8.86 -13.21 -6.83
CA PRO A 200 -10.07 -13.70 -7.47
C PRO A 200 -9.69 -14.70 -8.57
N GLY A 201 -10.60 -15.60 -8.88
CA GLY A 201 -10.42 -16.49 -10.04
C GLY A 201 -10.35 -15.70 -11.35
N PRO A 202 -9.92 -16.34 -12.45
CA PRO A 202 -9.81 -15.69 -13.74
C PRO A 202 -11.13 -15.00 -14.11
N ILE A 203 -11.07 -13.70 -14.35
CA ILE A 203 -12.21 -12.89 -14.75
C ILE A 203 -12.15 -12.74 -16.27
N GLN A 204 -13.28 -12.92 -16.95
CA GLN A 204 -13.35 -12.72 -18.39
C GLN A 204 -12.88 -11.31 -18.75
N VAL A 205 -12.01 -11.25 -19.75
CA VAL A 205 -11.55 -9.97 -20.31
C VAL A 205 -12.77 -9.25 -20.90
N GLY A 206 -12.89 -7.94 -20.63
CA GLY A 206 -13.91 -7.11 -21.24
C GLY A 206 -13.92 -7.24 -22.76
N SER A 207 -15.05 -6.90 -23.38
CA SER A 207 -15.29 -7.05 -24.82
C SER A 207 -14.10 -6.57 -25.66
N GLU A 208 -13.64 -7.40 -26.60
CA GLU A 208 -12.66 -6.98 -27.61
C GLU A 208 -13.22 -5.93 -28.60
N THR A 209 -14.54 -5.71 -28.53
CA THR A 209 -15.24 -4.72 -29.35
C THR A 209 -15.40 -3.42 -28.56
N GLY A 210 -14.72 -2.35 -28.99
CA GLY A 210 -14.78 -1.04 -28.34
C GLY A 210 -13.37 -0.43 -28.18
N PRO A 211 -13.25 0.68 -27.44
CA PRO A 211 -11.96 1.28 -27.15
C PRO A 211 -11.11 0.35 -26.29
N PHE A 212 -9.78 0.37 -26.49
CA PHE A 212 -8.88 -0.28 -25.58
C PHE A 212 -8.72 0.58 -24.33
N THR A 213 -9.12 0.05 -23.18
CA THR A 213 -9.18 0.80 -21.94
C THR A 213 -7.98 0.49 -21.04
N PHE A 214 -7.19 1.50 -20.79
CA PHE A 214 -6.17 1.50 -19.74
C PHE A 214 -6.78 2.00 -18.42
N LEU A 215 -6.35 1.42 -17.30
CA LEU A 215 -6.86 1.79 -15.97
C LEU A 215 -5.71 2.10 -15.01
N PHE A 216 -5.87 3.18 -14.25
CA PHE A 216 -5.12 3.46 -13.04
C PHE A 216 -6.06 3.41 -11.83
N VAL A 217 -5.61 2.75 -10.74
CA VAL A 217 -6.32 2.72 -9.46
C VAL A 217 -5.40 3.23 -8.34
N GLY A 218 -5.88 4.15 -7.50
CA GLY A 218 -5.09 4.62 -6.36
C GLY A 218 -5.66 5.84 -5.64
N THR A 219 -5.02 6.21 -4.52
CA THR A 219 -5.34 7.44 -3.78
C THR A 219 -4.82 8.64 -4.56
N LEU A 220 -5.71 9.43 -5.16
CA LEU A 220 -5.36 10.52 -6.08
C LEU A 220 -4.77 11.75 -5.37
N GLY A 221 -4.96 11.88 -4.06
CA GLY A 221 -4.32 12.93 -3.25
C GLY A 221 -2.86 12.65 -2.87
N TYR A 222 -2.35 11.44 -3.15
CA TYR A 222 -0.96 11.09 -2.89
C TYR A 222 -0.07 11.54 -4.05
N PHE A 223 0.98 12.35 -3.75
CA PHE A 223 1.82 13.00 -4.74
C PHE A 223 2.34 12.06 -5.83
N PRO A 224 2.97 10.92 -5.54
CA PRO A 224 3.44 10.01 -6.58
C PRO A 224 2.35 9.50 -7.54
N ASN A 225 1.12 9.37 -7.07
CA ASN A 225 0.00 8.92 -7.91
C ASN A 225 -0.43 10.00 -8.90
N TRP A 226 -0.74 11.22 -8.39
CA TRP A 226 -1.22 12.29 -9.27
C TRP A 226 -0.12 12.84 -10.17
N GLU A 227 1.12 12.82 -9.72
CA GLU A 227 2.26 13.22 -10.53
C GLU A 227 2.50 12.22 -11.68
N GLY A 228 2.53 10.92 -11.38
CA GLY A 228 2.69 9.88 -12.40
C GLY A 228 1.55 9.89 -13.43
N ILE A 229 0.30 10.09 -12.99
CA ILE A 229 -0.84 10.29 -13.90
C ILE A 229 -0.62 11.51 -14.78
N SER A 230 -0.18 12.63 -14.20
CA SER A 230 0.06 13.87 -14.93
C SER A 230 1.16 13.71 -15.98
N TRP A 231 2.27 13.04 -15.62
CA TRP A 231 3.33 12.69 -16.57
C TRP A 231 2.80 11.81 -17.71
N LEU A 232 2.06 10.75 -17.38
CA LEU A 232 1.50 9.87 -18.41
C LEU A 232 0.62 10.63 -19.37
N ILE A 233 -0.28 11.51 -18.88
CA ILE A 233 -1.22 12.23 -19.73
C ILE A 233 -0.51 13.28 -20.59
N ARG A 234 0.51 13.97 -20.06
CA ARG A 234 1.21 15.05 -20.80
C ARG A 234 2.21 14.51 -21.80
N ASP A 235 2.99 13.49 -21.42
CA ASP A 235 4.16 13.08 -22.17
C ASP A 235 3.96 11.76 -22.93
N VAL A 236 3.14 10.83 -22.42
CA VAL A 236 2.94 9.50 -23.00
C VAL A 236 1.65 9.39 -23.81
N TRP A 237 0.53 9.87 -23.24
CA TRP A 237 -0.79 9.69 -23.83
C TRP A 237 -0.97 10.26 -25.24
N PRO A 238 -0.42 11.44 -25.59
CA PRO A 238 -0.47 11.97 -26.95
C PRO A 238 0.19 11.03 -27.97
N ILE A 239 1.32 10.40 -27.60
CA ILE A 239 2.02 9.43 -28.46
C ILE A 239 1.14 8.20 -28.70
N VAL A 240 0.52 7.67 -27.63
CA VAL A 240 -0.38 6.52 -27.74
C VAL A 240 -1.58 6.85 -28.61
N CYS A 241 -2.25 8.00 -28.38
CA CYS A 241 -3.40 8.42 -29.18
C CYS A 241 -3.06 8.60 -30.67
N GLN A 242 -1.87 9.11 -30.99
CA GLN A 242 -1.42 9.31 -32.37
C GLN A 242 -1.12 7.98 -33.08
N ARG A 243 -0.57 7.00 -32.35
CA ARG A 243 -0.01 5.77 -32.95
C ARG A 243 -0.93 4.56 -32.83
N ALA A 244 -1.94 4.61 -31.95
CA ALA A 244 -2.87 3.49 -31.76
C ALA A 244 -3.70 3.24 -33.02
N ASN A 245 -3.87 1.96 -33.38
CA ASN A 245 -4.65 1.51 -34.54
C ASN A 245 -6.15 1.38 -34.26
N ARG A 246 -6.59 1.67 -33.00
CA ARG A 246 -7.98 1.63 -32.54
C ARG A 246 -8.24 2.71 -31.48
N PRO A 247 -9.50 3.06 -31.19
CA PRO A 247 -9.82 3.98 -30.12
C PRO A 247 -9.24 3.51 -28.77
N VAL A 248 -8.71 4.45 -27.99
CA VAL A 248 -8.12 4.21 -26.66
C VAL A 248 -8.78 5.08 -25.61
N GLU A 249 -8.94 4.56 -24.41
CA GLU A 249 -9.41 5.31 -23.24
C GLU A 249 -8.47 5.08 -22.05
N PHE A 250 -8.31 6.11 -21.23
CA PHE A 250 -7.59 6.04 -19.97
C PHE A 250 -8.52 6.38 -18.81
N HIS A 251 -8.82 5.40 -17.97
CA HIS A 251 -9.69 5.52 -16.83
C HIS A 251 -8.89 5.69 -15.54
N ILE A 252 -9.25 6.68 -14.73
CA ILE A 252 -8.60 7.01 -13.47
C ILE A 252 -9.61 6.83 -12.34
N VAL A 253 -9.35 5.85 -11.46
CA VAL A 253 -10.21 5.48 -10.35
C VAL A 253 -9.49 5.74 -9.02
N GLY A 254 -10.16 6.40 -8.10
CA GLY A 254 -9.65 6.62 -6.75
C GLY A 254 -10.28 7.82 -6.06
N ASN A 255 -10.02 7.93 -4.77
CA ASN A 255 -10.49 9.03 -3.96
C ASN A 255 -9.40 10.11 -3.77
N GLY A 256 -9.81 11.28 -3.24
CA GLY A 256 -8.90 12.39 -2.98
C GLY A 256 -8.40 13.05 -4.28
N ALA A 257 -9.25 13.12 -5.33
CA ALA A 257 -8.89 13.82 -6.55
C ALA A 257 -8.40 15.23 -6.19
N SER A 258 -7.12 15.48 -6.45
CA SER A 258 -6.51 16.78 -6.22
C SER A 258 -6.96 17.74 -7.31
N ARG A 259 -6.93 19.03 -7.02
CA ARG A 259 -7.21 20.08 -8.03
C ARG A 259 -6.26 19.94 -9.23
N GLU A 260 -5.09 19.39 -8.99
CA GLU A 260 -4.03 19.13 -9.97
C GLU A 260 -4.45 18.12 -11.06
N LEU A 261 -5.45 17.27 -10.80
CA LEU A 261 -5.96 16.29 -11.77
C LEU A 261 -7.24 16.75 -12.50
N ASN A 262 -7.88 17.84 -12.11
CA ASN A 262 -9.15 18.25 -12.75
C ASN A 262 -9.00 18.55 -14.25
N TRP A 263 -7.83 19.02 -14.69
CA TRP A 263 -7.54 19.26 -16.10
C TRP A 263 -7.47 17.97 -16.92
N CYS A 264 -7.14 16.84 -16.31
CA CYS A 264 -7.01 15.55 -16.99
C CYS A 264 -8.31 15.11 -17.66
N ALA A 265 -9.45 15.45 -17.07
CA ALA A 265 -10.77 15.13 -17.63
C ALA A 265 -11.10 15.89 -18.93
N MET A 266 -10.30 16.90 -19.28
CA MET A 266 -10.45 17.65 -20.52
C MET A 266 -9.63 17.04 -21.67
N GLU A 267 -8.73 16.10 -21.38
CA GLU A 267 -7.91 15.46 -22.38
C GLU A 267 -8.71 14.36 -23.12
N PRO A 268 -8.60 14.29 -24.45
CA PRO A 268 -9.32 13.31 -25.24
C PRO A 268 -9.04 11.87 -24.79
N GLY A 269 -10.09 11.10 -24.58
CA GLY A 269 -10.00 9.70 -24.16
C GLY A 269 -9.66 9.50 -22.67
N VAL A 270 -9.44 10.54 -21.88
CA VAL A 270 -9.20 10.44 -20.44
C VAL A 270 -10.49 10.58 -19.65
N ARG A 271 -10.72 9.67 -18.70
CA ARG A 271 -11.91 9.67 -17.84
C ARG A 271 -11.49 9.65 -16.36
N LEU A 272 -11.69 10.76 -15.67
CA LEU A 272 -11.55 10.83 -14.22
C LEU A 272 -12.87 10.33 -13.58
N ILE A 273 -12.90 9.05 -13.18
CA ILE A 273 -14.10 8.39 -12.63
C ILE A 273 -14.30 8.78 -11.16
N GLY A 274 -13.19 9.00 -10.43
CA GLY A 274 -13.24 9.27 -9.00
C GLY A 274 -13.37 8.01 -8.14
N PRO A 275 -13.87 8.14 -6.90
CA PRO A 275 -14.00 7.00 -5.98
C PRO A 275 -15.10 6.05 -6.43
N VAL A 276 -14.82 4.75 -6.28
CA VAL A 276 -15.79 3.66 -6.48
C VAL A 276 -15.94 2.87 -5.20
N GLU A 277 -17.10 2.30 -4.96
CA GLU A 277 -17.35 1.45 -3.79
C GLU A 277 -16.56 0.15 -3.86
N ASN A 278 -16.41 -0.40 -5.07
CA ASN A 278 -15.63 -1.61 -5.34
C ASN A 278 -14.86 -1.47 -6.65
N VAL A 279 -13.55 -1.69 -6.58
CA VAL A 279 -12.65 -1.59 -7.74
C VAL A 279 -12.82 -2.73 -8.75
N LYS A 280 -13.47 -3.82 -8.37
CA LYS A 280 -13.66 -5.01 -9.23
C LYS A 280 -14.22 -4.64 -10.60
N GLY A 281 -15.32 -3.86 -10.64
CA GLY A 281 -15.92 -3.45 -11.90
C GLY A 281 -14.99 -2.59 -12.78
N ALA A 282 -14.10 -1.80 -12.17
CA ALA A 282 -13.10 -1.05 -12.91
C ALA A 282 -12.06 -1.97 -13.56
N TYR A 283 -11.55 -2.95 -12.82
CA TYR A 283 -10.63 -3.96 -13.37
C TYR A 283 -11.29 -4.84 -14.43
N GLU A 284 -12.54 -5.24 -14.24
CA GLU A 284 -13.30 -6.05 -15.23
C GLU A 284 -13.48 -5.36 -16.58
N ASN A 285 -13.65 -4.04 -16.57
CA ASN A 285 -13.84 -3.23 -17.76
C ASN A 285 -12.52 -2.72 -18.39
N ALA A 286 -11.38 -2.96 -17.76
CA ALA A 286 -10.08 -2.55 -18.28
C ALA A 286 -9.45 -3.67 -19.13
N ASN A 287 -8.71 -3.27 -20.16
CA ASN A 287 -7.90 -4.19 -20.97
C ASN A 287 -6.46 -4.31 -20.41
N ALA A 288 -5.93 -3.24 -19.81
CA ALA A 288 -4.62 -3.21 -19.19
C ALA A 288 -4.54 -2.19 -18.05
N ILE A 289 -3.60 -2.40 -17.14
CA ILE A 289 -3.36 -1.52 -16.00
C ILE A 289 -2.08 -0.75 -16.24
N VAL A 290 -2.11 0.56 -15.93
CA VAL A 290 -0.95 1.43 -16.00
C VAL A 290 -0.56 1.90 -14.60
N VAL A 291 0.72 1.77 -14.27
CA VAL A 291 1.27 2.19 -12.98
C VAL A 291 2.48 3.11 -13.21
N PRO A 292 2.24 4.37 -13.59
CA PRO A 292 3.27 5.29 -14.08
C PRO A 292 3.98 6.03 -12.93
N LEU A 293 4.32 5.32 -11.84
CA LEU A 293 4.90 5.93 -10.65
C LEU A 293 6.36 6.26 -10.86
N ARG A 294 6.77 7.51 -10.58
CA ARG A 294 8.15 7.99 -10.69
C ARG A 294 8.81 8.20 -9.32
N ALA A 295 8.06 8.05 -8.25
CA ALA A 295 8.54 8.06 -6.86
C ALA A 295 7.60 7.22 -5.98
N GLY A 296 8.01 6.96 -4.75
CA GLY A 296 7.23 6.25 -3.75
C GLY A 296 7.99 5.07 -3.13
N GLY A 297 7.41 4.40 -2.13
CA GLY A 297 8.00 3.26 -1.43
C GLY A 297 7.02 2.11 -1.25
N GLY A 298 7.50 1.00 -0.70
CA GLY A 298 6.74 -0.20 -0.40
C GLY A 298 6.23 -0.97 -1.63
N THR A 299 5.57 -2.08 -1.38
CA THR A 299 4.96 -2.92 -2.43
C THR A 299 3.71 -2.26 -3.02
N ARG A 300 3.62 -2.21 -4.33
CA ARG A 300 2.49 -1.58 -5.04
C ARG A 300 1.29 -2.52 -5.11
N ILE A 301 0.40 -2.45 -4.11
CA ILE A 301 -0.81 -3.29 -4.02
C ILE A 301 -1.60 -3.31 -5.33
N LYS A 302 -1.72 -2.19 -6.03
CA LYS A 302 -2.42 -2.08 -7.33
C LYS A 302 -1.86 -2.98 -8.44
N VAL A 303 -0.57 -3.33 -8.37
CA VAL A 303 0.05 -4.29 -9.31
C VAL A 303 -0.38 -5.71 -8.95
N ILE A 304 -0.36 -6.07 -7.66
CA ILE A 304 -0.82 -7.37 -7.18
C ILE A 304 -2.32 -7.53 -7.44
N GLU A 305 -3.12 -6.49 -7.25
CA GLU A 305 -4.54 -6.48 -7.64
C GLU A 305 -4.72 -6.76 -9.12
N ALA A 306 -3.96 -6.08 -9.98
CA ALA A 306 -4.02 -6.29 -11.42
C ALA A 306 -3.71 -7.74 -11.81
N PHE A 307 -2.70 -8.33 -11.18
CA PHE A 307 -2.35 -9.74 -11.36
C PHE A 307 -3.52 -10.65 -10.96
N GLY A 308 -4.11 -10.41 -9.78
CA GLY A 308 -5.28 -11.15 -9.30
C GLY A 308 -6.52 -11.01 -10.17
N PHE A 309 -6.69 -9.85 -10.82
CA PHE A 309 -7.77 -9.61 -11.78
C PHE A 309 -7.42 -10.02 -13.21
N CYS A 310 -6.32 -10.72 -13.43
CA CYS A 310 -5.86 -11.17 -14.74
C CYS A 310 -5.78 -10.01 -15.75
N ARG A 311 -5.16 -8.89 -15.35
CA ARG A 311 -4.92 -7.73 -16.22
C ARG A 311 -3.44 -7.56 -16.45
N PRO A 312 -3.00 -7.44 -17.72
CA PRO A 312 -1.61 -7.14 -18.01
C PRO A 312 -1.25 -5.75 -17.48
N VAL A 313 -0.02 -5.60 -16.99
CA VAL A 313 0.47 -4.38 -16.36
C VAL A 313 1.61 -3.79 -17.18
N ILE A 314 1.54 -2.48 -17.41
CA ILE A 314 2.69 -1.66 -17.77
C ILE A 314 3.00 -0.69 -16.62
N THR A 315 4.26 -0.59 -16.27
CA THR A 315 4.72 0.16 -15.10
C THR A 315 6.11 0.74 -15.33
N THR A 316 6.53 1.64 -14.45
CA THR A 316 7.94 2.03 -14.32
C THR A 316 8.70 1.04 -13.45
N SER A 317 10.03 1.11 -13.46
CA SER A 317 10.85 0.32 -12.51
C SER A 317 10.49 0.62 -11.06
N ILE A 318 10.23 1.90 -10.71
CA ILE A 318 9.75 2.31 -9.39
C ILE A 318 8.35 1.75 -9.11
N GLY A 319 7.49 1.68 -10.12
CA GLY A 319 6.11 1.21 -9.95
C GLY A 319 5.97 -0.29 -9.69
N VAL A 320 7.02 -1.09 -9.87
CA VAL A 320 7.05 -2.54 -9.61
C VAL A 320 8.02 -2.94 -8.49
N GLU A 321 8.69 -1.99 -7.86
CA GLU A 321 9.60 -2.26 -6.74
C GLU A 321 8.93 -3.08 -5.64
N GLY A 322 9.69 -4.00 -5.07
CA GLY A 322 9.23 -4.90 -4.00
C GLY A 322 8.28 -6.01 -4.47
N ILE A 323 8.09 -6.16 -5.79
CA ILE A 323 7.34 -7.25 -6.41
C ILE A 323 8.30 -8.11 -7.23
N ASP A 324 8.25 -9.43 -7.04
CA ASP A 324 9.15 -10.40 -7.71
C ASP A 324 8.81 -10.59 -9.20
N ALA A 325 8.30 -9.55 -9.87
CA ALA A 325 7.92 -9.60 -11.28
C ALA A 325 9.11 -9.32 -12.20
N ILE A 326 9.24 -10.14 -13.22
CA ILE A 326 10.32 -10.06 -14.22
C ILE A 326 9.80 -9.30 -15.45
N PRO A 327 10.50 -8.25 -15.92
CA PRO A 327 10.12 -7.53 -17.13
C PRO A 327 9.93 -8.46 -18.35
N ASP A 328 8.94 -8.17 -19.17
CA ASP A 328 8.50 -8.91 -20.35
C ASP A 328 8.05 -10.37 -20.08
N ARG A 329 7.97 -10.77 -18.81
CA ARG A 329 7.43 -12.05 -18.38
C ARG A 329 6.11 -11.91 -17.60
N GLU A 330 6.06 -11.08 -16.57
CA GLU A 330 4.87 -10.77 -15.75
C GLU A 330 4.36 -9.35 -15.99
N VAL A 331 5.26 -8.40 -16.36
CA VAL A 331 4.93 -6.98 -16.54
C VAL A 331 5.73 -6.40 -17.71
N ILE A 332 5.24 -5.29 -18.27
CA ILE A 332 6.07 -4.41 -19.11
C ILE A 332 6.63 -3.31 -18.21
N VAL A 333 7.95 -3.07 -18.28
CA VAL A 333 8.63 -2.00 -17.54
C VAL A 333 9.22 -0.99 -18.49
N ALA A 334 8.93 0.29 -18.28
CA ALA A 334 9.46 1.39 -19.06
C ALA A 334 9.51 2.68 -18.21
N ASP A 335 10.62 3.42 -18.29
CA ASP A 335 10.88 4.56 -17.40
C ASP A 335 10.84 5.93 -18.11
N ASP A 336 10.83 5.96 -19.43
CA ASP A 336 10.69 7.17 -20.24
C ASP A 336 9.41 7.16 -21.08
N ALA A 337 9.02 8.33 -21.60
CA ALA A 337 7.73 8.49 -22.26
C ALA A 337 7.61 7.69 -23.55
N ASP A 338 8.65 7.61 -24.36
CA ASP A 338 8.63 6.91 -25.64
C ASP A 338 8.54 5.38 -25.41
N SER A 339 9.38 4.83 -24.55
CA SER A 339 9.35 3.41 -24.22
C SER A 339 8.07 2.99 -23.50
N PHE A 340 7.51 3.88 -22.64
CA PHE A 340 6.23 3.62 -21.99
C PHE A 340 5.08 3.61 -23.01
N ALA A 341 5.07 4.57 -23.94
CA ALA A 341 4.10 4.58 -25.04
C ALA A 341 4.22 3.33 -25.93
N ASP A 342 5.45 2.92 -26.28
CA ASP A 342 5.69 1.69 -27.03
C ASP A 342 5.16 0.45 -26.29
N GLY A 343 5.39 0.37 -24.98
CA GLY A 343 4.84 -0.69 -24.14
C GLY A 343 3.31 -0.72 -24.11
N MET A 344 2.66 0.46 -24.03
CA MET A 344 1.20 0.57 -24.12
C MET A 344 0.69 0.10 -25.50
N LEU A 345 1.35 0.49 -26.59
CA LEU A 345 1.00 0.07 -27.94
C LEU A 345 1.19 -1.44 -28.14
N ARG A 346 2.26 -2.03 -27.61
CA ARG A 346 2.44 -3.49 -27.60
C ARG A 346 1.25 -4.21 -26.90
N LEU A 347 0.73 -3.67 -25.80
CA LEU A 347 -0.46 -4.21 -25.14
C LEU A 347 -1.72 -4.07 -25.99
N ILE A 348 -1.85 -3.05 -26.83
CA ILE A 348 -2.97 -2.89 -27.76
C ILE A 348 -2.89 -3.93 -28.87
N ASP A 349 -1.72 -4.06 -29.50
CA ASP A 349 -1.53 -4.76 -30.77
C ASP A 349 -1.30 -6.27 -30.61
N ASP A 350 -0.74 -6.72 -29.49
CA ASP A 350 -0.33 -8.11 -29.29
C ASP A 350 -1.16 -8.82 -28.20
N ALA A 351 -2.23 -9.50 -28.62
CA ALA A 351 -3.06 -10.30 -27.74
C ALA A 351 -2.28 -11.46 -27.09
N ARG A 352 -1.35 -12.09 -27.83
CA ARG A 352 -0.55 -13.21 -27.33
C ARG A 352 0.41 -12.74 -26.20
N LEU A 353 0.99 -11.56 -26.34
CA LEU A 353 1.79 -10.96 -25.27
C LEU A 353 0.95 -10.74 -24.01
N ARG A 354 -0.29 -10.19 -24.16
CA ARG A 354 -1.20 -10.03 -23.01
C ARG A 354 -1.48 -11.35 -22.30
N ASP A 355 -1.76 -12.41 -23.05
CA ASP A 355 -2.04 -13.74 -22.48
C ASP A 355 -0.83 -14.30 -21.72
N ILE A 356 0.38 -14.13 -22.24
CA ILE A 356 1.62 -14.57 -21.59
C ILE A 356 1.83 -13.78 -20.28
N LEU A 357 1.75 -12.46 -20.32
CA LEU A 357 1.93 -11.60 -19.14
C LEU A 357 0.92 -11.95 -18.06
N VAL A 358 -0.35 -12.05 -18.43
CA VAL A 358 -1.45 -12.36 -17.51
C VAL A 358 -1.28 -13.72 -16.86
N SER A 359 -0.97 -14.77 -17.64
CA SER A 359 -0.80 -16.12 -17.11
C SER A 359 0.33 -16.19 -16.08
N ASN A 360 1.48 -15.58 -16.41
CA ASN A 360 2.64 -15.59 -15.53
C ASN A 360 2.40 -14.74 -14.27
N ALA A 361 1.83 -13.53 -14.44
CA ALA A 361 1.53 -12.61 -13.34
C ALA A 361 0.50 -13.19 -12.36
N TYR A 362 -0.53 -13.86 -12.88
CA TYR A 362 -1.53 -14.54 -12.06
C TYR A 362 -0.91 -15.68 -11.24
N GLN A 363 -0.05 -16.49 -11.86
CA GLN A 363 0.67 -17.56 -11.17
C GLN A 363 1.58 -16.99 -10.06
N LEU A 364 2.33 -15.92 -10.36
CA LEU A 364 3.15 -15.21 -9.37
C LEU A 364 2.30 -14.71 -8.19
N ALA A 365 1.09 -14.16 -8.46
CA ALA A 365 0.20 -13.70 -7.41
C ALA A 365 -0.28 -14.85 -6.50
N LEU A 366 -0.62 -16.01 -7.08
CA LEU A 366 -1.00 -17.20 -6.33
C LEU A 366 0.16 -17.74 -5.46
N ASP A 367 1.38 -17.72 -5.98
CA ASP A 367 2.54 -18.29 -5.32
C ASP A 367 3.09 -17.41 -4.19
N ARG A 368 2.89 -16.08 -4.26
CA ARG A 368 3.58 -15.13 -3.39
C ARG A 368 2.69 -14.20 -2.58
N TYR A 369 1.49 -13.86 -3.07
CA TYR A 369 0.72 -12.73 -2.56
C TYR A 369 -0.68 -13.10 -2.06
N THR A 370 -0.87 -14.37 -1.65
CA THR A 370 -2.12 -14.86 -1.05
C THR A 370 -2.10 -14.82 0.47
N GLU A 371 -3.29 -14.78 1.08
CA GLU A 371 -3.44 -14.85 2.54
C GLU A 371 -2.82 -16.12 3.14
N ASN A 372 -2.87 -17.25 2.41
CA ASN A 372 -2.26 -18.49 2.87
C ASN A 372 -0.73 -18.37 3.01
N GLN A 373 -0.06 -17.61 2.14
CA GLN A 373 1.37 -17.35 2.25
C GLN A 373 1.70 -16.54 3.50
N LEU A 374 0.90 -15.50 3.79
CA LEU A 374 1.07 -14.71 4.99
C LEU A 374 0.82 -15.53 6.26
N GLU A 375 -0.23 -16.36 6.29
CA GLU A 375 -0.52 -17.26 7.39
C GLU A 375 0.63 -18.26 7.61
N ALA A 376 1.19 -18.83 6.54
CA ALA A 376 2.34 -19.73 6.63
C ALA A 376 3.57 -19.04 7.26
N ILE A 377 3.88 -17.81 6.86
CA ILE A 377 4.96 -17.02 7.46
C ILE A 377 4.70 -16.83 8.97
N VAL A 378 3.50 -16.37 9.33
CA VAL A 378 3.12 -16.10 10.73
C VAL A 378 3.20 -17.35 11.60
N GLN A 379 2.96 -18.55 11.07
CA GLN A 379 3.09 -19.81 11.83
C GLN A 379 4.54 -20.11 12.22
N HIS A 380 5.54 -19.54 11.54
CA HIS A 380 6.96 -19.78 11.80
C HIS A 380 7.65 -18.66 12.61
N LEU A 381 6.96 -17.56 12.91
CA LEU A 381 7.49 -16.47 13.76
C LEU A 381 7.63 -16.92 15.21
#